data_5296b4fa50c608c4cd43393515ba2714
#
_entry.id   5296b4fa50c608c4cd43393515ba2714
#
_cell.length_a   1.000
_cell.length_b   1.000
_cell.length_c   1.000
_cell.angle_alpha   90.00
_cell.angle_beta   90.00
_cell.angle_gamma   90.00
#
_symmetry.space_group_name_H-M   'P 1'
#
loop_
_entity.id
_entity.type
_entity.pdbx_description
1 polymer ?
#
loop_
_entity_poly.entity_id
_entity_poly.type
_entity_poly.pdbx_seq_one_letter_code
_entity_poly.pdbx_strand_id
1 'polypeptide(L)'
;ADLEDLKKRGIFEKVKELKEKGKIIIGICGGLQMLGKKIYDPKHLESDILETEGFNFFDYETTFDEIKKTEQVTKKIEVIEGILKDFNGYEIKGYEIHQGVTNILTPIICKDNVFATYIHGIFDNSKFTNDFLNMIRKQKNMPERKEILSFNEFKEREYDKLAKLLRENLDIKEIYRILD
;
A
#
# COMPACT_ATOMS: atom_id res chain seq x y z
N ALA A 1 -12.53 -13.88 -0.90
CA ALA A 1 -12.56 -14.18 0.55
C ALA A 1 -12.66 -12.88 1.35
N ASP A 2 -11.62 -12.02 1.39
CA ASP A 2 -11.55 -10.86 2.30
C ASP A 2 -12.65 -9.83 2.06
N LEU A 3 -12.96 -9.51 0.80
CA LEU A 3 -14.00 -8.54 0.46
C LEU A 3 -15.39 -8.98 0.97
N GLU A 4 -15.69 -10.27 0.89
CA GLU A 4 -16.93 -10.82 1.43
C GLU A 4 -16.96 -10.81 2.96
N ASP A 5 -15.82 -10.99 3.62
CA ASP A 5 -15.71 -10.81 5.07
C ASP A 5 -15.96 -9.35 5.47
N LEU A 6 -15.40 -8.40 4.74
CA LEU A 6 -15.66 -6.97 4.95
C LEU A 6 -17.14 -6.63 4.84
N LYS A 7 -17.84 -7.21 3.85
CA LYS A 7 -19.30 -7.05 3.67
C LYS A 7 -20.07 -7.63 4.85
N LYS A 8 -19.79 -8.88 5.22
CA LYS A 8 -20.45 -9.58 6.35
C LYS A 8 -20.27 -8.82 7.68
N ARG A 9 -19.12 -8.20 7.89
CA ARG A 9 -18.81 -7.44 9.11
C ARG A 9 -19.30 -5.99 9.09
N GLY A 10 -19.95 -5.54 8.02
CA GLY A 10 -20.40 -4.16 7.86
C GLY A 10 -19.27 -3.13 7.64
N ILE A 11 -18.02 -3.60 7.48
CA ILE A 11 -16.86 -2.73 7.23
C ILE A 11 -16.97 -2.11 5.84
N PHE A 12 -17.49 -2.85 4.88
CA PHE A 12 -17.70 -2.41 3.51
C PHE A 12 -18.53 -1.12 3.45
N GLU A 13 -19.70 -1.10 4.10
CA GLU A 13 -20.55 0.08 4.14
C GLU A 13 -19.92 1.22 4.95
N LYS A 14 -19.15 0.88 6.00
CA LYS A 14 -18.43 1.89 6.77
C LYS A 14 -17.34 2.59 5.97
N VAL A 15 -16.61 1.89 5.12
CA VAL A 15 -15.61 2.48 4.22
C VAL A 15 -16.29 3.43 3.21
N LYS A 16 -17.43 3.06 2.64
CA LYS A 16 -18.22 3.92 1.77
C LYS A 16 -18.66 5.21 2.51
N GLU A 17 -19.22 5.07 3.70
CA GLU A 17 -19.58 6.22 4.53
C GLU A 17 -18.38 7.15 4.81
N LEU A 18 -17.22 6.59 5.12
CA LEU A 18 -16.02 7.37 5.37
C LEU A 18 -15.52 8.09 4.12
N LYS A 19 -15.59 7.47 2.94
CA LYS A 19 -15.29 8.10 1.65
C LYS A 19 -16.20 9.29 1.40
N GLU A 20 -17.51 9.13 1.60
CA GLU A 20 -18.50 10.22 1.44
C GLU A 20 -18.27 11.38 2.43
N LYS A 21 -17.76 11.07 3.63
CA LYS A 21 -17.34 12.08 4.62
C LYS A 21 -15.99 12.73 4.32
N GLY A 22 -15.42 12.49 3.15
CA GLY A 22 -14.15 13.08 2.72
C GLY A 22 -12.92 12.50 3.45
N LYS A 23 -13.04 11.34 4.12
CA LYS A 23 -11.88 10.69 4.71
C LYS A 23 -11.03 10.05 3.63
N ILE A 24 -9.72 10.18 3.76
CA ILE A 24 -8.77 9.59 2.81
C ILE A 24 -8.88 8.07 2.87
N ILE A 25 -9.10 7.46 1.72
CA ILE A 25 -9.10 6.02 1.53
C ILE A 25 -7.88 5.63 0.70
N ILE A 26 -7.15 4.64 1.17
CA ILE A 26 -5.93 4.15 0.51
C ILE A 26 -6.08 2.66 0.26
N GLY A 27 -5.96 2.24 -1.00
CA GLY A 27 -5.95 0.84 -1.40
C GLY A 27 -4.56 0.40 -1.87
N ILE A 28 -3.93 -0.54 -1.18
CA ILE A 28 -2.64 -1.09 -1.57
C ILE A 28 -2.82 -2.56 -1.93
N CYS A 29 -2.29 -2.99 -3.09
CA CYS A 29 -2.34 -4.37 -3.58
C CYS A 29 -3.78 -4.91 -3.65
N GLY A 30 -4.17 -5.88 -2.83
CA GLY A 30 -5.56 -6.35 -2.71
C GLY A 30 -6.55 -5.24 -2.41
N GLY A 31 -6.12 -4.21 -1.67
CA GLY A 31 -6.92 -3.00 -1.44
C GLY A 31 -7.21 -2.24 -2.74
N LEU A 32 -6.25 -2.10 -3.65
CA LEU A 32 -6.49 -1.56 -4.98
C LEU A 32 -7.57 -2.40 -5.69
N GLN A 33 -7.41 -3.72 -5.74
CA GLN A 33 -8.36 -4.61 -6.40
C GLN A 33 -9.80 -4.43 -5.86
N MET A 34 -9.93 -4.32 -4.54
CA MET A 34 -11.24 -4.11 -3.87
C MET A 34 -11.89 -2.77 -4.20
N LEU A 35 -11.12 -1.72 -4.50
CA LEU A 35 -11.65 -0.38 -4.80
C LEU A 35 -12.24 -0.25 -6.21
N GLY A 36 -12.01 -1.22 -7.10
CA GLY A 36 -12.62 -1.32 -8.42
C GLY A 36 -14.09 -1.73 -8.39
N LYS A 37 -14.64 -1.95 -9.57
CA LYS A 37 -16.04 -2.41 -9.76
C LYS A 37 -16.22 -3.86 -9.33
N LYS A 38 -15.35 -4.74 -9.83
CA LYS A 38 -15.52 -6.18 -9.68
C LYS A 38 -14.20 -6.92 -9.68
N ILE A 39 -14.15 -8.00 -8.94
CA ILE A 39 -13.06 -8.96 -8.94
C ILE A 39 -13.61 -10.30 -9.46
N TYR A 40 -12.92 -10.88 -10.44
CA TYR A 40 -13.21 -12.18 -11.01
C TYR A 40 -12.15 -13.20 -10.60
N ASP A 41 -12.59 -14.37 -10.17
CA ASP A 41 -11.73 -15.52 -9.85
C ASP A 41 -12.22 -16.79 -10.55
N PRO A 42 -12.12 -16.83 -11.90
CA PRO A 42 -12.67 -17.91 -12.70
C PRO A 42 -11.99 -19.27 -12.48
N LYS A 43 -10.79 -19.26 -11.87
CA LYS A 43 -9.98 -20.45 -11.61
C LYS A 43 -9.94 -20.82 -10.12
N HIS A 44 -10.70 -20.14 -9.27
CA HIS A 44 -10.71 -20.36 -7.82
C HIS A 44 -9.32 -20.27 -7.16
N LEU A 45 -8.52 -19.28 -7.56
CA LEU A 45 -7.15 -19.11 -7.09
C LEU A 45 -7.09 -18.54 -5.65
N GLU A 46 -8.06 -17.70 -5.30
CA GLU A 46 -8.13 -17.01 -4.01
C GLU A 46 -9.38 -17.37 -3.21
N SER A 47 -10.44 -17.85 -3.87
CA SER A 47 -11.69 -18.20 -3.18
C SER A 47 -12.60 -19.12 -4.01
N ASP A 48 -13.62 -19.68 -3.34
CA ASP A 48 -14.68 -20.46 -4.01
C ASP A 48 -15.72 -19.57 -4.74
N ILE A 49 -15.54 -18.23 -4.74
CA ILE A 49 -16.46 -17.27 -5.31
C ILE A 49 -15.91 -16.82 -6.67
N LEU A 50 -16.68 -17.07 -7.74
CA LEU A 50 -16.28 -16.76 -9.12
C LEU A 50 -16.14 -15.24 -9.38
N GLU A 51 -17.01 -14.45 -8.74
CA GLU A 51 -16.97 -12.99 -8.87
C GLU A 51 -17.50 -12.30 -7.62
N THR A 52 -16.97 -11.12 -7.33
CA THR A 52 -17.35 -10.29 -6.19
C THR A 52 -17.37 -8.81 -6.59
N GLU A 53 -18.44 -8.12 -6.24
CA GLU A 53 -18.52 -6.67 -6.44
C GLU A 53 -17.63 -5.92 -5.46
N GLY A 54 -16.76 -5.03 -5.99
CA GLY A 54 -15.89 -4.16 -5.23
C GLY A 54 -16.58 -2.90 -4.72
N PHE A 55 -15.79 -1.95 -4.19
CA PHE A 55 -16.30 -0.67 -3.69
C PHE A 55 -16.83 0.26 -4.80
N ASN A 56 -16.43 0.01 -6.05
CA ASN A 56 -16.79 0.84 -7.21
C ASN A 56 -16.38 2.33 -7.05
N PHE A 57 -15.23 2.57 -6.44
CA PHE A 57 -14.67 3.93 -6.37
C PHE A 57 -13.92 4.32 -7.64
N PHE A 58 -13.45 3.31 -8.37
CA PHE A 58 -12.78 3.44 -9.66
C PHE A 58 -13.43 2.56 -10.73
N ASP A 59 -13.33 3.01 -11.98
CA ASP A 59 -13.86 2.31 -13.14
C ASP A 59 -12.85 1.31 -13.70
N TYR A 60 -12.55 0.26 -12.93
CA TYR A 60 -11.76 -0.88 -13.36
C TYR A 60 -12.24 -2.18 -12.73
N GLU A 61 -11.79 -3.28 -13.31
CA GLU A 61 -12.04 -4.63 -12.85
C GLU A 61 -10.72 -5.38 -12.73
N THR A 62 -10.71 -6.39 -11.88
CA THR A 62 -9.55 -7.28 -11.68
C THR A 62 -9.95 -8.70 -11.97
N THR A 63 -9.13 -9.42 -12.74
CA THR A 63 -9.28 -10.87 -12.95
C THR A 63 -8.06 -11.59 -12.38
N PHE A 64 -8.26 -12.51 -11.47
CA PHE A 64 -7.19 -13.36 -10.97
C PHE A 64 -6.69 -14.30 -12.07
N ASP A 65 -5.36 -14.45 -12.14
CA ASP A 65 -4.69 -15.37 -13.05
C ASP A 65 -3.57 -16.12 -12.31
N GLU A 66 -3.12 -17.23 -12.89
CA GLU A 66 -2.07 -18.09 -12.30
C GLU A 66 -0.71 -17.37 -12.23
N ILE A 67 -0.49 -16.39 -13.10
CA ILE A 67 0.77 -15.64 -13.16
C ILE A 67 0.81 -14.62 -12.04
N LYS A 68 1.78 -14.79 -11.13
CA LYS A 68 2.09 -13.84 -10.08
C LYS A 68 3.15 -12.85 -10.57
N LYS A 69 2.84 -11.56 -10.52
CA LYS A 69 3.82 -10.50 -10.77
C LYS A 69 4.66 -10.29 -9.50
N THR A 70 5.98 -10.28 -9.64
CA THR A 70 6.92 -9.95 -8.55
C THR A 70 8.07 -9.17 -9.15
N GLU A 71 8.14 -7.87 -8.87
CA GLU A 71 9.21 -7.00 -9.40
C GLU A 71 9.51 -5.81 -8.47
N GLN A 72 10.77 -5.38 -8.48
CA GLN A 72 11.17 -4.08 -7.92
C GLN A 72 10.81 -3.00 -8.93
N VAL A 73 10.20 -1.91 -8.45
CA VAL A 73 9.75 -0.84 -9.34
C VAL A 73 10.25 0.53 -8.87
N THR A 74 10.51 1.37 -9.87
CA THR A 74 10.65 2.81 -9.68
C THR A 74 9.71 3.49 -10.65
N LYS A 75 8.68 4.16 -10.14
CA LYS A 75 7.62 4.78 -10.93
C LYS A 75 7.41 6.22 -10.51
N LYS A 76 6.94 7.05 -11.43
CA LYS A 76 6.48 8.40 -11.10
C LYS A 76 4.98 8.38 -10.81
N ILE A 77 4.55 9.24 -9.90
CA ILE A 77 3.14 9.53 -9.70
C ILE A 77 2.67 10.34 -10.91
N GLU A 78 1.74 9.80 -11.67
CA GLU A 78 1.19 10.41 -12.90
C GLU A 78 -0.30 10.64 -12.71
N VAL A 79 -0.65 11.48 -11.72
CA VAL A 79 -2.04 11.84 -11.41
C VAL A 79 -2.22 13.36 -11.46
N ILE A 80 -3.33 13.80 -12.01
CA ILE A 80 -3.64 15.22 -12.23
C ILE A 80 -4.84 15.71 -11.39
N GLU A 81 -5.48 14.79 -10.67
CA GLU A 81 -6.65 15.09 -9.85
C GLU A 81 -6.61 14.38 -8.49
N GLY A 82 -7.57 14.69 -7.63
CA GLY A 82 -7.69 14.09 -6.31
C GLY A 82 -6.57 14.52 -5.35
N ILE A 83 -6.46 13.79 -4.24
CA ILE A 83 -5.54 14.15 -3.15
C ILE A 83 -4.06 14.03 -3.50
N LEU A 84 -3.73 13.30 -4.56
CA LEU A 84 -2.35 13.15 -5.02
C LEU A 84 -1.94 14.13 -6.13
N LYS A 85 -2.79 15.08 -6.55
CA LYS A 85 -2.49 16.01 -7.65
C LYS A 85 -1.20 16.81 -7.44
N ASP A 86 -0.94 17.24 -6.21
CA ASP A 86 0.25 18.03 -5.86
C ASP A 86 1.53 17.16 -5.74
N PHE A 87 1.40 15.83 -5.85
CA PHE A 87 2.50 14.87 -5.85
C PHE A 87 2.85 14.39 -7.26
N ASN A 88 2.21 14.93 -8.29
CA ASN A 88 2.53 14.58 -9.68
C ASN A 88 4.02 14.75 -9.97
N GLY A 89 4.64 13.73 -10.58
CA GLY A 89 6.07 13.69 -10.85
C GLY A 89 6.96 13.19 -9.71
N TYR A 90 6.42 12.92 -8.52
CA TYR A 90 7.20 12.29 -7.44
C TYR A 90 7.63 10.88 -7.85
N GLU A 91 8.91 10.58 -7.67
CA GLU A 91 9.45 9.24 -7.88
C GLU A 91 9.16 8.36 -6.65
N ILE A 92 8.58 7.20 -6.89
CA ILE A 92 8.25 6.19 -5.88
C ILE A 92 9.04 4.92 -6.19
N LYS A 93 9.81 4.49 -5.23
CA LYS A 93 10.50 3.19 -5.22
C LYS A 93 9.75 2.22 -4.33
N GLY A 94 9.62 0.99 -4.79
CA GLY A 94 8.94 -0.05 -4.04
C GLY A 94 8.97 -1.36 -4.80
N TYR A 95 8.01 -2.21 -4.54
CA TYR A 95 7.88 -3.48 -5.24
C TYR A 95 6.41 -3.80 -5.51
N GLU A 96 6.15 -4.55 -6.55
CA GLU A 96 4.85 -5.11 -6.86
C GLU A 96 4.88 -6.62 -6.62
N ILE A 97 3.96 -7.10 -5.79
CA ILE A 97 3.70 -8.53 -5.60
C ILE A 97 2.20 -8.71 -5.60
N HIS A 98 1.65 -9.15 -6.71
CA HIS A 98 0.22 -9.39 -6.80
C HIS A 98 -0.09 -10.51 -7.79
N GLN A 99 -1.22 -11.15 -7.58
CA GLN A 99 -1.87 -12.05 -8.50
C GLN A 99 -3.09 -11.34 -9.09
N GLY A 100 -3.37 -11.63 -10.36
CA GLY A 100 -4.44 -10.97 -11.08
C GLY A 100 -4.02 -9.76 -11.90
N VAL A 101 -4.79 -9.52 -12.93
CA VAL A 101 -4.63 -8.44 -13.89
C VAL A 101 -5.77 -7.43 -13.70
N THR A 102 -5.42 -6.18 -13.49
CA THR A 102 -6.36 -5.06 -13.41
C THR A 102 -6.18 -4.18 -14.64
N ASN A 103 -7.28 -3.78 -15.26
CA ASN A 103 -7.27 -2.96 -16.48
C ASN A 103 -7.01 -1.48 -16.18
N ILE A 104 -5.87 -1.18 -15.55
CA ILE A 104 -5.38 0.18 -15.28
C ILE A 104 -4.13 0.50 -16.10
N LEU A 105 -3.95 1.78 -16.43
CA LEU A 105 -2.81 2.24 -17.26
C LEU A 105 -1.57 2.54 -16.41
N THR A 106 -1.76 2.91 -15.16
CA THR A 106 -0.67 3.28 -14.24
C THR A 106 -0.81 2.52 -12.91
N PRO A 107 0.31 2.20 -12.25
CA PRO A 107 0.28 1.46 -10.98
C PRO A 107 -0.18 2.30 -9.78
N ILE A 108 -0.39 3.61 -9.97
CA ILE A 108 -0.90 4.56 -8.97
C ILE A 108 -2.04 5.33 -9.59
N ILE A 109 -3.22 5.22 -9.02
CA ILE A 109 -4.42 5.91 -9.46
C ILE A 109 -5.03 6.71 -8.32
N CYS A 110 -5.64 7.84 -8.64
CA CYS A 110 -6.24 8.74 -7.67
C CYS A 110 -7.50 9.38 -8.21
N LYS A 111 -8.50 9.53 -7.36
CA LYS A 111 -9.73 10.27 -7.63
C LYS A 111 -10.30 10.77 -6.31
N ASP A 112 -10.68 12.05 -6.25
CA ASP A 112 -11.20 12.68 -5.04
C ASP A 112 -10.28 12.45 -3.81
N ASN A 113 -10.82 11.86 -2.75
CA ASN A 113 -10.13 11.50 -1.51
C ASN A 113 -9.65 10.04 -1.47
N VAL A 114 -9.62 9.37 -2.61
CA VAL A 114 -9.21 7.95 -2.72
C VAL A 114 -7.98 7.83 -3.62
N PHE A 115 -6.97 7.10 -3.18
CA PHE A 115 -5.95 6.61 -4.10
C PHE A 115 -5.67 5.12 -3.90
N ALA A 116 -5.17 4.50 -4.95
CA ALA A 116 -4.84 3.09 -4.94
C ALA A 116 -3.57 2.79 -5.71
N THR A 117 -2.84 1.76 -5.30
CA THR A 117 -1.58 1.37 -5.93
C THR A 117 -1.29 -0.11 -5.74
N TYR A 118 -0.59 -0.70 -6.72
CA TYR A 118 0.07 -1.99 -6.56
C TYR A 118 1.45 -1.88 -5.91
N ILE A 119 2.00 -0.68 -5.76
CA ILE A 119 3.34 -0.49 -5.22
C ILE A 119 3.32 -0.62 -3.70
N HIS A 120 3.89 -1.70 -3.21
CA HIS A 120 4.23 -1.85 -1.79
C HIS A 120 5.43 -0.96 -1.45
N GLY A 121 5.49 -0.49 -0.20
CA GLY A 121 6.55 0.42 0.23
C GLY A 121 6.40 1.86 -0.26
N ILE A 122 5.22 2.27 -0.75
CA ILE A 122 4.97 3.66 -1.18
C ILE A 122 5.30 4.66 -0.06
N PHE A 123 5.00 4.33 1.20
CA PHE A 123 5.30 5.15 2.36
C PHE A 123 6.73 5.00 2.91
N ASP A 124 7.56 4.12 2.34
CA ASP A 124 8.98 4.05 2.65
C ASP A 124 9.78 5.16 1.95
N ASN A 125 9.16 5.85 0.99
CA ASN A 125 9.70 7.00 0.29
C ASN A 125 9.57 8.26 1.15
N SER A 126 10.62 8.61 1.87
CA SER A 126 10.61 9.61 2.94
C SER A 126 10.08 10.97 2.48
N LYS A 127 10.48 11.46 1.29
CA LYS A 127 9.98 12.72 0.75
C LYS A 127 8.47 12.67 0.53
N PHE A 128 7.97 11.64 -0.14
CA PHE A 128 6.54 11.46 -0.39
C PHE A 128 5.77 11.38 0.93
N THR A 129 6.22 10.55 1.86
CA THR A 129 5.57 10.32 3.15
C THR A 129 5.51 11.58 3.99
N ASN A 130 6.63 12.33 4.07
CA ASN A 130 6.67 13.59 4.79
C ASN A 130 5.69 14.62 4.22
N ASP A 131 5.74 14.82 2.92
CA ASP A 131 4.90 15.82 2.25
C ASP A 131 3.41 15.41 2.29
N PHE A 132 3.11 14.12 2.14
CA PHE A 132 1.75 13.58 2.28
C PHE A 132 1.19 13.78 3.71
N LEU A 133 1.98 13.48 4.74
CA LEU A 133 1.58 13.72 6.12
C LEU A 133 1.43 15.21 6.44
N ASN A 134 2.28 16.07 5.88
CA ASN A 134 2.16 17.52 6.04
C ASN A 134 0.93 18.07 5.32
N MET A 135 0.57 17.54 4.16
CA MET A 135 -0.71 17.85 3.51
C MET A 135 -1.89 17.54 4.46
N ILE A 136 -1.90 16.34 5.07
CA ILE A 136 -2.95 15.96 6.04
C ILE A 136 -2.94 16.88 7.28
N ARG A 137 -1.77 17.24 7.79
CA ARG A 137 -1.63 18.17 8.92
C ARG A 137 -2.22 19.52 8.59
N LYS A 138 -1.92 20.05 7.40
CA LYS A 138 -2.47 21.32 6.92
C LYS A 138 -4.00 21.29 6.85
N GLN A 139 -4.59 20.21 6.34
CA GLN A 139 -6.05 20.03 6.31
C GLN A 139 -6.67 20.00 7.72
N LYS A 140 -5.92 19.59 8.73
CA LYS A 140 -6.34 19.52 10.14
C LYS A 140 -5.91 20.74 10.96
N ASN A 141 -5.40 21.80 10.33
CA ASN A 141 -4.83 22.98 11.01
C ASN A 141 -3.74 22.63 12.04
N MET A 142 -2.96 21.58 11.76
CA MET A 142 -1.83 21.16 12.59
C MET A 142 -0.50 21.71 12.02
N PRO A 143 0.50 22.01 12.85
CA PRO A 143 1.79 22.48 12.36
C PRO A 143 2.48 21.42 11.51
N GLU A 144 3.15 21.87 10.45
CA GLU A 144 3.99 21.01 9.63
C GLU A 144 5.21 20.51 10.41
N ARG A 145 5.69 19.33 10.05
CA ARG A 145 6.96 18.77 10.53
C ARG A 145 8.01 18.90 9.43
N LYS A 146 9.17 19.46 9.78
CA LYS A 146 10.25 19.70 8.82
C LYS A 146 11.07 18.45 8.49
N GLU A 147 11.17 17.51 9.43
CA GLU A 147 11.92 16.27 9.24
C GLU A 147 11.12 15.08 9.78
N ILE A 148 11.06 14.03 8.98
CA ILE A 148 10.69 12.69 9.40
C ILE A 148 11.89 11.81 9.13
N LEU A 149 12.31 11.05 10.14
CA LEU A 149 13.33 10.02 9.98
C LEU A 149 12.94 9.13 8.80
N SER A 150 13.86 8.87 7.88
CA SER A 150 13.55 7.95 6.80
C SER A 150 13.29 6.56 7.39
N PHE A 151 12.39 5.80 6.75
CA PHE A 151 12.11 4.44 7.19
C PHE A 151 13.38 3.57 7.20
N ASN A 152 14.30 3.80 6.26
CA ASN A 152 15.59 3.11 6.23
C ASN A 152 16.47 3.48 7.43
N GLU A 153 16.61 4.75 7.77
CA GLU A 153 17.36 5.18 8.96
C GLU A 153 16.73 4.62 10.25
N PHE A 154 15.41 4.58 10.31
CA PHE A 154 14.72 3.94 11.43
C PHE A 154 15.06 2.44 11.52
N LYS A 155 14.98 1.71 10.40
CA LYS A 155 15.34 0.27 10.36
C LYS A 155 16.78 0.03 10.78
N GLU A 156 17.73 0.80 10.26
CA GLU A 156 19.16 0.65 10.62
C GLU A 156 19.37 0.85 12.13
N ARG A 157 18.75 1.85 12.72
CA ARG A 157 18.79 2.05 14.18
C ARG A 157 18.21 0.88 14.97
N GLU A 158 17.11 0.28 14.50
CA GLU A 158 16.51 -0.88 15.15
C GLU A 158 17.37 -2.14 14.97
N TYR A 159 18.02 -2.31 13.79
CA TYR A 159 18.98 -3.39 13.57
C TYR A 159 20.21 -3.24 14.46
N ASP A 160 20.72 -2.03 14.65
CA ASP A 160 21.85 -1.78 15.58
C ASP A 160 21.47 -2.14 17.02
N LYS A 161 20.26 -1.79 17.47
CA LYS A 161 19.77 -2.18 18.81
C LYS A 161 19.68 -3.71 18.94
N LEU A 162 19.12 -4.39 17.94
CA LEU A 162 19.02 -5.85 17.93
C LEU A 162 20.41 -6.50 17.94
N ALA A 163 21.32 -6.02 17.09
CA ALA A 163 22.69 -6.50 17.02
C ALA A 163 23.43 -6.33 18.37
N LYS A 164 23.23 -5.20 19.02
CA LYS A 164 23.76 -4.95 20.37
C LYS A 164 23.20 -5.95 21.37
N LEU A 165 21.88 -6.11 21.42
CA LEU A 165 21.20 -7.04 22.32
C LEU A 165 21.73 -8.48 22.13
N LEU A 166 21.88 -8.93 20.88
CA LEU A 166 22.41 -10.26 20.59
C LEU A 166 23.85 -10.42 21.06
N ARG A 167 24.72 -9.42 20.82
CA ARG A 167 26.13 -9.46 21.26
C ARG A 167 26.26 -9.44 22.79
N GLU A 168 25.35 -8.81 23.49
CA GLU A 168 25.38 -8.74 24.96
C GLU A 168 24.84 -10.01 25.64
N ASN A 169 24.04 -10.83 24.93
CA ASN A 169 23.35 -11.98 25.52
C ASN A 169 23.72 -13.34 24.92
N LEU A 170 24.50 -13.38 23.82
CA LEU A 170 24.93 -14.60 23.15
C LEU A 170 26.45 -14.66 23.05
N ASP A 171 27.03 -15.85 23.18
CA ASP A 171 28.42 -16.09 22.81
C ASP A 171 28.54 -16.19 21.29
N ILE A 172 28.69 -15.04 20.65
CA ILE A 172 28.80 -14.93 19.19
C ILE A 172 30.02 -15.67 18.65
N LYS A 173 31.11 -15.73 19.43
CA LYS A 173 32.33 -16.46 19.04
C LYS A 173 32.10 -17.97 19.00
N GLU A 174 31.39 -18.50 19.98
CA GLU A 174 31.00 -19.89 20.02
C GLU A 174 30.07 -20.26 18.88
N ILE A 175 29.11 -19.40 18.56
CA ILE A 175 28.21 -19.61 17.40
C ILE A 175 29.02 -19.75 16.10
N TYR A 176 29.96 -18.83 15.83
CA TYR A 176 30.82 -18.94 14.65
C TYR A 176 31.68 -20.20 14.65
N ARG A 177 32.23 -20.61 15.82
CA ARG A 177 32.98 -21.83 15.94
C ARG A 177 32.23 -23.13 15.62
N ILE A 178 30.90 -23.12 15.84
CA ILE A 178 30.03 -24.25 15.51
C ILE A 178 29.73 -24.31 14.00
N LEU A 179 29.74 -23.15 13.34
CA LEU A 179 29.42 -23.04 11.91
C LEU A 179 30.61 -23.32 10.98
N ASP A 180 31.85 -23.22 11.48
CA ASP A 180 33.09 -23.57 10.79
C ASP A 180 33.38 -25.10 10.89
#